data_a8c255dffe178b72ee98684f37e1499d
#
_entry.id   a8c255dffe178b72ee98684f37e1499d
#
_cell.length_a   1.000
_cell.length_b   1.000
_cell.length_c   1.000
_cell.angle_alpha   90.00
_cell.angle_beta   90.00
_cell.angle_gamma   90.00
#
_symmetry.space_group_name_H-M   'P 1'
#
loop_
_entity.id
_entity.type
_entity.pdbx_description
1 polymer ?
#
loop_
_entity_poly.entity_id
_entity_poly.type
_entity_poly.pdbx_seq_one_letter_code
_entity_poly.pdbx_strand_id
1 'polypeptide(L)'
;MATKLVHIEDDLEIKQRLEAERMRLRKIAGLDQPTHFHRPIERAFTAEERNRVTILFGGFTWKHEDLIRAVFQGCGYRCEKLPVPDVAAFQLGKEYGNNGQCNPTYFTVGNLVQYLQFLEKEGIPRQQILDNYVFFTAGSCGPCRFGMYEAEYRFALQNAGFDGFRVLLFKDSDGIKAASGEPGLKFTIDFGFGMLNAMHMGDVLNDLIYQIRPFEVSKGQTEQVFREAVDGLCDDLRNRKSFEIEERAPDWAKPKFKSNKVLRNTFNVFGKWHEHMWGKDYLNALDTAANKLNTIEVDRTRVKPVVKITGEFWAQITEGDGNFHMFDFLEREGAQVVVEPIATWVAYLMYQAKAHAKEKWPVNRPYRNPKWYELKKHMANDLGLRKKLMGIGVGEKMWNYFYHRTIKHLGGITHHLVPQNELAEMAHPFYNQFARGGEGHLEVGKNVYYTVHHLCHMVLALKPFGCMPSSQSDGVQSAVVNKFKDMIFLPIETSGEGEVNAHSRVQMALGEAKVKAKAEFEECLKSTGKSLNDIREYIAEHPELKRPFYHVPHREGVAGTAAQFILHVNDRMNSRSKFLRRSRVSGIALPDAA
;
A
#
# COMPACT_ATOMS: atom_id res chain seq x y z
N MET A 1 -7.17 54.66 -57.77
CA MET A 1 -7.79 54.24 -56.49
C MET A 1 -6.71 54.23 -55.43
N ALA A 2 -6.65 55.24 -54.56
CA ALA A 2 -5.68 55.39 -53.54
C ALA A 2 -6.13 54.53 -52.32
N THR A 3 -5.40 53.51 -51.97
CA THR A 3 -5.62 52.72 -50.80
C THR A 3 -5.28 53.59 -49.57
N LYS A 4 -6.28 53.96 -48.77
CA LYS A 4 -6.07 54.57 -47.46
C LYS A 4 -5.30 53.59 -46.59
N LEU A 5 -4.03 53.88 -46.28
CA LEU A 5 -3.29 53.27 -45.22
C LEU A 5 -4.02 53.57 -43.90
N VAL A 6 -4.53 52.53 -43.28
CA VAL A 6 -5.01 52.57 -41.91
C VAL A 6 -3.77 52.84 -41.03
N HIS A 7 -3.71 54.00 -40.39
CA HIS A 7 -2.73 54.27 -39.34
C HIS A 7 -2.93 53.24 -38.25
N ILE A 8 -1.96 52.36 -38.08
CA ILE A 8 -1.87 51.50 -36.88
C ILE A 8 -1.55 52.48 -35.75
N GLU A 9 -2.54 52.74 -34.88
CA GLU A 9 -2.30 53.42 -33.61
C GLU A 9 -1.06 52.85 -32.96
N ASP A 10 -0.22 53.74 -32.40
CA ASP A 10 1.05 53.32 -31.77
C ASP A 10 0.81 52.16 -30.83
N ASP A 11 1.58 51.08 -30.98
CA ASP A 11 1.56 49.88 -30.14
C ASP A 11 1.58 50.21 -28.63
N LEU A 12 2.07 51.39 -28.28
CA LEU A 12 2.13 51.91 -26.90
C LEU A 12 0.73 52.39 -26.42
N GLU A 13 -0.05 53.04 -27.27
CA GLU A 13 -1.38 53.54 -26.95
C GLU A 13 -2.39 52.40 -26.82
N ILE A 14 -2.28 51.39 -27.68
CA ILE A 14 -3.07 50.16 -27.58
C ILE A 14 -2.74 49.38 -26.28
N LYS A 15 -1.46 49.25 -25.93
CA LYS A 15 -1.06 48.65 -24.68
C LYS A 15 -1.58 49.38 -23.45
N GLN A 16 -1.53 50.71 -23.45
CA GLN A 16 -2.03 51.52 -22.35
C GLN A 16 -3.57 51.39 -22.20
N ARG A 17 -4.32 51.37 -23.29
CA ARG A 17 -5.78 51.12 -23.27
C ARG A 17 -6.13 49.73 -22.79
N LEU A 18 -5.42 48.71 -23.23
CA LEU A 18 -5.60 47.32 -22.77
C LEU A 18 -5.31 47.21 -21.27
N GLU A 19 -4.29 47.89 -20.79
CA GLU A 19 -3.92 47.83 -19.37
C GLU A 19 -4.92 48.61 -18.49
N ALA A 20 -5.41 49.74 -18.95
CA ALA A 20 -6.48 50.50 -18.29
C ALA A 20 -7.80 49.69 -18.22
N GLU A 21 -8.20 49.05 -19.32
CA GLU A 21 -9.41 48.20 -19.33
C GLU A 21 -9.22 46.92 -18.47
N ARG A 22 -8.05 46.35 -18.46
CA ARG A 22 -7.68 45.22 -17.57
C ARG A 22 -7.78 45.62 -16.10
N MET A 23 -7.32 46.82 -15.75
CA MET A 23 -7.43 47.37 -14.39
C MET A 23 -8.89 47.64 -14.01
N ARG A 24 -9.68 48.19 -14.95
CA ARG A 24 -11.11 48.40 -14.76
C ARG A 24 -11.89 47.12 -14.54
N LEU A 25 -11.62 46.08 -15.36
CA LEU A 25 -12.26 44.77 -15.23
C LEU A 25 -11.85 44.06 -13.94
N ARG A 26 -10.61 44.23 -13.51
CA ARG A 26 -10.14 43.71 -12.20
C ARG A 26 -10.86 44.36 -11.03
N LYS A 27 -11.07 45.69 -11.09
CA LYS A 27 -11.79 46.44 -10.05
C LYS A 27 -13.27 46.03 -9.98
N ILE A 28 -13.91 45.80 -11.13
CA ILE A 28 -15.29 45.31 -11.22
C ILE A 28 -15.40 43.89 -10.70
N ALA A 29 -14.39 43.05 -10.93
CA ALA A 29 -14.33 41.66 -10.47
C ALA A 29 -13.85 41.53 -9.01
N GLY A 30 -13.57 42.63 -8.32
CA GLY A 30 -13.00 42.58 -6.95
C GLY A 30 -11.56 42.07 -6.87
N LEU A 31 -10.87 42.03 -8.02
CA LEU A 31 -9.50 41.51 -8.13
C LEU A 31 -8.49 42.68 -8.11
N ASP A 32 -8.53 43.50 -7.09
CA ASP A 32 -7.74 44.74 -7.03
C ASP A 32 -6.22 44.54 -6.98
N GLN A 33 -5.74 43.34 -6.69
CA GLN A 33 -4.35 42.95 -6.89
C GLN A 33 -4.25 41.48 -7.34
N PRO A 34 -3.37 41.13 -8.29
CA PRO A 34 -3.00 39.75 -8.51
C PRO A 34 -2.13 39.32 -7.33
N THR A 35 -2.75 38.78 -6.32
CA THR A 35 -2.00 38.06 -5.31
C THR A 35 -1.48 36.78 -5.95
N HIS A 36 -0.17 36.72 -6.25
CA HIS A 36 0.44 35.43 -6.50
C HIS A 36 0.18 34.55 -5.27
N PHE A 37 -0.15 33.29 -5.51
CA PHE A 37 -0.16 32.31 -4.43
C PHE A 37 1.19 32.35 -3.73
N HIS A 38 1.20 32.78 -2.49
CA HIS A 38 2.34 32.64 -1.60
C HIS A 38 2.09 31.43 -0.74
N ARG A 39 3.01 30.46 -0.77
CA ARG A 39 2.96 29.34 0.17
C ARG A 39 2.92 29.93 1.59
N PRO A 40 1.92 29.59 2.42
CA PRO A 40 1.89 30.03 3.80
C PRO A 40 3.19 29.66 4.51
N ILE A 41 3.76 30.60 5.26
CA ILE A 41 4.92 30.34 6.11
C ILE A 41 4.36 29.73 7.40
N GLU A 42 4.42 28.42 7.48
CA GLU A 42 4.02 27.68 8.69
C GLU A 42 5.11 27.77 9.74
N ARG A 43 4.71 27.79 10.99
CA ARG A 43 5.66 27.69 12.11
C ARG A 43 6.28 26.29 12.10
N ALA A 44 7.61 26.20 12.19
CA ALA A 44 8.31 24.93 12.23
C ALA A 44 7.87 24.08 13.44
N PHE A 45 7.75 22.78 13.25
CA PHE A 45 7.55 21.82 14.34
C PHE A 45 8.89 21.63 15.07
N THR A 46 8.95 22.04 16.34
CA THR A 46 10.20 22.07 17.10
C THR A 46 10.42 20.84 17.98
N ALA A 47 11.66 20.67 18.47
CA ALA A 47 12.00 19.55 19.34
C ALA A 47 11.27 19.61 20.70
N GLU A 48 11.01 20.81 21.23
CA GLU A 48 10.31 21.06 22.48
C GLU A 48 8.82 20.75 22.38
N GLU A 49 8.26 20.83 21.18
CA GLU A 49 6.86 20.53 20.90
C GLU A 49 6.55 19.03 20.82
N ARG A 50 7.56 18.19 20.67
CA ARG A 50 7.41 16.73 20.40
C ARG A 50 6.49 16.01 21.39
N ASN A 51 6.57 16.35 22.66
CA ASN A 51 5.78 15.70 23.70
C ASN A 51 4.40 16.34 23.90
N ARG A 52 4.13 17.48 23.25
CA ARG A 52 2.93 18.29 23.45
C ARG A 52 2.01 18.24 22.23
N VAL A 53 2.58 18.35 21.05
CA VAL A 53 1.85 18.41 19.79
C VAL A 53 1.49 17.02 19.32
N THR A 54 0.25 16.83 18.92
CA THR A 54 -0.28 15.58 18.36
C THR A 54 -0.10 15.56 16.84
N ILE A 55 0.55 14.53 16.35
CA ILE A 55 0.71 14.26 14.91
C ILE A 55 -0.54 13.51 14.44
N LEU A 56 -1.28 14.10 13.50
CA LEU A 56 -2.39 13.47 12.81
C LEU A 56 -1.90 12.84 11.51
N PHE A 57 -2.43 11.69 11.15
CA PHE A 57 -2.19 11.02 9.86
C PHE A 57 -3.36 10.10 9.51
N GLY A 58 -3.42 9.59 8.27
CA GLY A 58 -4.44 8.64 7.83
C GLY A 58 -4.24 8.24 6.37
N GLY A 59 -5.17 7.46 5.84
CA GLY A 59 -5.18 7.03 4.44
C GLY A 59 -4.65 5.62 4.19
N PHE A 60 -4.55 4.79 5.24
CA PHE A 60 -4.19 3.38 5.18
C PHE A 60 -5.32 2.50 5.72
N THR A 61 -5.14 1.17 5.70
CA THR A 61 -6.06 0.28 6.42
C THR A 61 -5.90 0.45 7.92
N TRP A 62 -6.95 0.14 8.70
CA TRP A 62 -6.90 0.28 10.17
C TRP A 62 -5.71 -0.48 10.80
N LYS A 63 -5.32 -1.62 10.21
CA LYS A 63 -4.18 -2.43 10.66
C LYS A 63 -2.86 -1.68 10.54
N HIS A 64 -2.63 -1.08 9.37
CA HIS A 64 -1.46 -0.24 9.14
C HIS A 64 -1.44 0.98 10.05
N GLU A 65 -2.57 1.67 10.19
CA GLU A 65 -2.66 2.89 10.97
C GLU A 65 -2.40 2.65 12.46
N ASP A 66 -2.94 1.57 13.03
CA ASP A 66 -2.69 1.24 14.44
C ASP A 66 -1.22 0.89 14.69
N LEU A 67 -0.59 0.11 13.80
CA LEU A 67 0.84 -0.22 13.90
C LEU A 67 1.74 1.00 13.69
N ILE A 68 1.44 1.88 12.72
CA ILE A 68 2.17 3.13 12.48
C ILE A 68 2.06 4.05 13.70
N ARG A 69 0.84 4.21 14.25
CA ARG A 69 0.61 4.98 15.48
C ARG A 69 1.47 4.48 16.64
N ALA A 70 1.54 3.16 16.80
CA ALA A 70 2.35 2.54 17.86
C ALA A 70 3.85 2.83 17.68
N VAL A 71 4.36 2.86 16.44
CA VAL A 71 5.76 3.26 16.15
C VAL A 71 6.02 4.71 16.53
N PHE A 72 5.13 5.65 16.16
CA PHE A 72 5.26 7.04 16.56
C PHE A 72 5.28 7.18 18.09
N GLN A 73 4.35 6.50 18.78
CA GLN A 73 4.27 6.51 20.24
C GLN A 73 5.52 5.92 20.90
N GLY A 74 6.04 4.81 20.39
CA GLY A 74 7.29 4.20 20.84
C GLY A 74 8.53 5.08 20.64
N CYS A 75 8.48 5.99 19.66
CA CYS A 75 9.50 7.01 19.44
C CYS A 75 9.30 8.31 20.25
N GLY A 76 8.31 8.35 21.16
CA GLY A 76 8.03 9.47 22.05
C GLY A 76 7.19 10.59 21.43
N TYR A 77 6.43 10.32 20.37
CA TYR A 77 5.48 11.27 19.79
C TYR A 77 4.05 11.01 20.27
N ARG A 78 3.27 12.07 20.40
CA ARG A 78 1.81 11.96 20.43
C ARG A 78 1.34 11.79 19.00
N CYS A 79 0.58 10.74 18.73
CA CYS A 79 0.14 10.44 17.37
C CYS A 79 -1.27 9.85 17.39
N GLU A 80 -2.14 10.37 16.54
CA GLU A 80 -3.51 9.91 16.36
C GLU A 80 -3.82 9.73 14.87
N LYS A 81 -4.61 8.72 14.58
CA LYS A 81 -5.11 8.47 13.22
C LYS A 81 -6.41 9.23 13.00
N LEU A 82 -6.58 9.75 11.80
CA LEU A 82 -7.86 10.29 11.36
C LEU A 82 -8.90 9.16 11.24
N PRO A 83 -10.19 9.47 11.41
CA PRO A 83 -11.25 8.52 11.06
C PRO A 83 -11.16 8.10 9.58
N VAL A 84 -11.77 6.96 9.25
CA VAL A 84 -11.96 6.59 7.84
C VAL A 84 -12.82 7.66 7.17
N PRO A 85 -12.38 8.23 6.03
CA PRO A 85 -13.11 9.31 5.38
C PRO A 85 -14.46 8.83 4.83
N ASP A 86 -15.50 9.58 5.14
CA ASP A 86 -16.89 9.35 4.71
C ASP A 86 -17.32 10.32 3.58
N VAL A 87 -18.56 10.19 3.12
CA VAL A 87 -19.13 11.10 2.11
C VAL A 87 -19.16 12.55 2.59
N ALA A 88 -19.32 12.80 3.89
CA ALA A 88 -19.28 14.16 4.43
C ALA A 88 -17.88 14.76 4.31
N ALA A 89 -16.83 13.99 4.58
CA ALA A 89 -15.45 14.39 4.29
C ALA A 89 -15.25 14.71 2.81
N PHE A 90 -15.78 13.88 1.91
CA PHE A 90 -15.72 14.14 0.47
C PHE A 90 -16.37 15.47 0.08
N GLN A 91 -17.55 15.80 0.63
CA GLN A 91 -18.23 17.06 0.36
C GLN A 91 -17.42 18.27 0.88
N LEU A 92 -16.86 18.18 2.08
CA LEU A 92 -15.97 19.21 2.62
C LEU A 92 -14.71 19.40 1.76
N GLY A 93 -14.15 18.30 1.23
CA GLY A 93 -13.03 18.38 0.31
C GLY A 93 -13.37 19.09 -1.00
N LYS A 94 -14.61 18.93 -1.49
CA LYS A 94 -15.12 19.69 -2.66
C LYS A 94 -15.41 21.14 -2.33
N GLU A 95 -15.94 21.43 -1.15
CA GLU A 95 -16.31 22.77 -0.71
C GLU A 95 -15.08 23.65 -0.51
N TYR A 96 -14.06 23.14 0.18
CA TYR A 96 -12.88 23.92 0.54
C TYR A 96 -11.69 23.75 -0.39
N GLY A 97 -11.63 22.68 -1.17
CA GLY A 97 -10.56 22.38 -2.12
C GLY A 97 -10.81 22.94 -3.53
N ASN A 98 -9.85 22.69 -4.42
CA ASN A 98 -9.96 23.07 -5.82
C ASN A 98 -10.85 22.10 -6.61
N ASN A 99 -11.61 22.63 -7.56
CA ASN A 99 -12.37 21.83 -8.51
C ASN A 99 -11.46 21.05 -9.46
N GLY A 100 -11.93 19.89 -9.92
CA GLY A 100 -11.25 19.07 -10.91
C GLY A 100 -10.11 18.23 -10.34
N GLN A 101 -10.04 18.03 -9.02
CA GLN A 101 -9.13 17.08 -8.38
C GLN A 101 -9.64 15.63 -8.53
N CYS A 102 -8.77 14.66 -8.27
CA CYS A 102 -9.20 13.27 -8.18
C CYS A 102 -9.90 12.99 -6.84
N ASN A 103 -10.77 11.99 -6.82
CA ASN A 103 -11.57 11.68 -5.63
C ASN A 103 -10.78 11.44 -4.34
N PRO A 104 -9.65 10.71 -4.34
CA PRO A 104 -8.86 10.56 -3.13
C PRO A 104 -8.42 11.88 -2.52
N THR A 105 -8.17 12.92 -3.35
CA THR A 105 -7.85 14.27 -2.84
C THR A 105 -9.01 14.83 -2.04
N TYR A 106 -10.23 14.77 -2.57
CA TYR A 106 -11.41 15.29 -1.87
C TYR A 106 -11.65 14.55 -0.55
N PHE A 107 -11.58 13.22 -0.56
CA PHE A 107 -11.76 12.42 0.65
C PHE A 107 -10.70 12.73 1.71
N THR A 108 -9.43 12.74 1.34
CA THR A 108 -8.33 12.87 2.31
C THR A 108 -8.20 14.29 2.84
N VAL A 109 -8.34 15.31 1.97
CA VAL A 109 -8.31 16.73 2.36
C VAL A 109 -9.51 17.07 3.22
N GLY A 110 -10.70 16.67 2.77
CA GLY A 110 -11.93 16.92 3.52
C GLY A 110 -11.98 16.20 4.86
N ASN A 111 -11.38 14.99 4.96
CA ASN A 111 -11.28 14.26 6.21
C ASN A 111 -10.47 15.03 7.27
N LEU A 112 -9.37 15.66 6.85
CA LEU A 112 -8.61 16.52 7.78
C LEU A 112 -9.45 17.73 8.21
N VAL A 113 -10.10 18.42 7.27
CA VAL A 113 -10.96 19.57 7.60
C VAL A 113 -12.10 19.16 8.53
N GLN A 114 -12.78 18.04 8.24
CA GLN A 114 -13.85 17.48 9.06
C GLN A 114 -13.37 17.19 10.49
N TYR A 115 -12.21 16.59 10.64
CA TYR A 115 -11.66 16.29 11.95
C TYR A 115 -11.30 17.55 12.76
N LEU A 116 -10.71 18.56 12.14
CA LEU A 116 -10.43 19.82 12.82
C LEU A 116 -11.70 20.56 13.22
N GLN A 117 -12.73 20.56 12.37
CA GLN A 117 -14.05 21.10 12.70
C GLN A 117 -14.74 20.30 13.84
N PHE A 118 -14.53 18.98 13.87
CA PHE A 118 -15.00 18.15 14.97
C PHE A 118 -14.35 18.57 16.28
N LEU A 119 -13.02 18.79 16.31
CA LEU A 119 -12.31 19.26 17.51
C LEU A 119 -12.85 20.62 18.02
N GLU A 120 -13.20 21.54 17.10
CA GLU A 120 -13.85 22.82 17.47
C GLU A 120 -15.24 22.59 18.10
N LYS A 121 -16.04 21.68 17.54
CA LYS A 121 -17.36 21.32 18.08
C LYS A 121 -17.27 20.68 19.46
N GLU A 122 -16.20 19.92 19.73
CA GLU A 122 -15.89 19.38 21.04
C GLU A 122 -15.38 20.45 22.04
N GLY A 123 -15.34 21.72 21.62
CA GLY A 123 -14.98 22.84 22.49
C GLY A 123 -13.50 23.19 22.55
N ILE A 124 -12.66 22.63 21.67
CA ILE A 124 -11.24 23.02 21.59
C ILE A 124 -11.14 24.31 20.77
N PRO A 125 -10.64 25.42 21.34
CA PRO A 125 -10.48 26.66 20.60
C PRO A 125 -9.56 26.49 19.38
N ARG A 126 -9.92 27.11 18.26
CA ARG A 126 -9.15 27.04 17.01
C ARG A 126 -7.67 27.30 17.17
N GLN A 127 -7.29 28.31 17.96
CA GLN A 127 -5.88 28.60 18.25
C GLN A 127 -5.16 27.43 18.93
N GLN A 128 -5.84 26.72 19.83
CA GLN A 128 -5.26 25.54 20.46
C GLN A 128 -5.10 24.37 19.47
N ILE A 129 -6.02 24.26 18.50
CA ILE A 129 -5.89 23.28 17.42
C ILE A 129 -4.65 23.60 16.57
N LEU A 130 -4.46 24.85 16.16
CA LEU A 130 -3.28 25.30 15.39
C LEU A 130 -1.97 25.10 16.17
N ASP A 131 -1.99 25.24 17.49
CA ASP A 131 -0.80 25.11 18.34
C ASP A 131 -0.47 23.68 18.71
N ASN A 132 -1.47 22.80 18.87
CA ASN A 132 -1.30 21.48 19.45
C ASN A 132 -1.45 20.31 18.46
N TYR A 133 -1.78 20.59 17.20
CA TYR A 133 -1.91 19.55 16.18
C TYR A 133 -1.07 19.88 14.95
N VAL A 134 -0.59 18.84 14.28
CA VAL A 134 0.09 18.90 12.98
C VAL A 134 -0.37 17.71 12.13
N PHE A 135 -0.44 17.87 10.83
CA PHE A 135 -0.79 16.76 9.94
C PHE A 135 0.46 16.24 9.23
N PHE A 136 0.69 14.94 9.28
CA PHE A 136 1.80 14.26 8.61
C PHE A 136 1.27 13.54 7.37
N THR A 137 1.82 13.87 6.21
CA THR A 137 1.45 13.25 4.94
C THR A 137 2.67 12.97 4.08
N ALA A 138 2.51 12.07 3.12
CA ALA A 138 3.50 11.83 2.09
C ALA A 138 3.17 12.58 0.80
N GLY A 139 4.15 12.75 -0.06
CA GLY A 139 3.98 13.31 -1.40
C GLY A 139 4.95 12.68 -2.37
N SER A 140 4.60 12.64 -3.64
CA SER A 140 5.46 12.10 -4.69
C SER A 140 5.66 13.09 -5.82
N CYS A 141 6.63 12.84 -6.70
CA CYS A 141 6.86 13.61 -7.91
C CYS A 141 6.38 12.80 -9.13
N GLY A 142 5.66 13.46 -10.03
CA GLY A 142 5.22 12.85 -11.28
C GLY A 142 3.87 13.40 -11.75
N PRO A 143 3.27 12.82 -12.81
CA PRO A 143 1.97 13.23 -13.31
C PRO A 143 0.79 12.84 -12.38
N CYS A 144 1.00 11.96 -11.41
CA CYS A 144 0.00 11.67 -10.39
C CYS A 144 -0.30 12.93 -9.55
N ARG A 145 -1.59 13.23 -9.34
CA ARG A 145 -2.02 14.38 -8.53
C ARG A 145 -1.60 14.29 -7.07
N PHE A 146 -1.22 13.13 -6.58
CA PHE A 146 -0.69 12.94 -5.24
C PHE A 146 0.51 13.88 -4.93
N GLY A 147 1.26 14.28 -5.94
CA GLY A 147 2.32 15.29 -5.81
C GLY A 147 1.82 16.69 -5.43
N MET A 148 0.51 16.96 -5.61
CA MET A 148 -0.13 18.24 -5.33
C MET A 148 -0.96 18.23 -4.03
N TYR A 149 -1.14 17.08 -3.38
CA TYR A 149 -1.99 16.98 -2.18
C TYR A 149 -1.54 17.93 -1.06
N GLU A 150 -0.23 18.11 -0.88
CA GLU A 150 0.31 19.06 0.10
C GLU A 150 -0.25 20.48 -0.10
N ALA A 151 -0.22 20.96 -1.35
CA ALA A 151 -0.74 22.28 -1.67
C ALA A 151 -2.26 22.35 -1.49
N GLU A 152 -2.95 21.26 -1.82
CA GLU A 152 -4.39 21.15 -1.67
C GLU A 152 -4.84 21.11 -0.21
N TYR A 153 -4.12 20.40 0.67
CA TYR A 153 -4.36 20.46 2.11
C TYR A 153 -4.27 21.89 2.64
N ARG A 154 -3.21 22.60 2.32
CA ARG A 154 -3.02 23.99 2.77
C ARG A 154 -4.09 24.93 2.25
N PHE A 155 -4.45 24.78 0.98
CA PHE A 155 -5.49 25.59 0.36
C PHE A 155 -6.85 25.36 1.03
N ALA A 156 -7.24 24.11 1.22
CA ALA A 156 -8.51 23.77 1.86
C ALA A 156 -8.54 24.20 3.34
N LEU A 157 -7.43 24.05 4.06
CA LEU A 157 -7.31 24.50 5.44
C LEU A 157 -7.47 26.02 5.56
N GLN A 158 -6.85 26.78 4.64
CA GLN A 158 -7.01 28.24 4.59
C GLN A 158 -8.47 28.62 4.32
N ASN A 159 -9.12 28.00 3.35
CA ASN A 159 -10.53 28.25 3.03
C ASN A 159 -11.48 27.87 4.18
N ALA A 160 -11.15 26.83 4.93
CA ALA A 160 -11.91 26.39 6.11
C ALA A 160 -11.61 27.21 7.38
N GLY A 161 -10.74 28.23 7.30
CA GLY A 161 -10.40 29.12 8.39
C GLY A 161 -9.33 28.59 9.36
N PHE A 162 -8.60 27.52 8.98
CA PHE A 162 -7.45 26.98 9.72
C PHE A 162 -6.11 27.45 9.12
N ASP A 163 -6.05 28.72 8.71
CA ASP A 163 -4.81 29.29 8.17
C ASP A 163 -3.66 29.17 9.20
N GLY A 164 -2.49 28.75 8.73
CA GLY A 164 -1.33 28.49 9.58
C GLY A 164 -1.31 27.09 10.23
N PHE A 165 -2.28 26.23 10.00
CA PHE A 165 -2.22 24.83 10.41
C PHE A 165 -1.07 24.12 9.69
N ARG A 166 -0.25 23.40 10.44
CA ARG A 166 1.02 22.85 9.96
C ARG A 166 0.84 21.50 9.27
N VAL A 167 1.33 21.41 8.01
CA VAL A 167 1.36 20.16 7.24
C VAL A 167 2.80 19.71 7.04
N LEU A 168 3.17 18.62 7.70
CA LEU A 168 4.49 18.01 7.64
C LEU A 168 4.55 17.05 6.44
N LEU A 169 5.42 17.33 5.48
CA LEU A 169 5.51 16.56 4.24
C LEU A 169 6.74 15.66 4.20
N PHE A 170 6.51 14.37 4.00
CA PHE A 170 7.55 13.42 3.62
C PHE A 170 7.61 13.30 2.09
N LYS A 171 8.70 13.81 1.46
CA LYS A 171 8.90 13.75 0.00
C LYS A 171 9.82 12.61 -0.39
N ASP A 172 9.37 11.83 -1.38
CA ASP A 172 10.15 10.76 -1.99
C ASP A 172 11.45 11.26 -2.66
N SER A 173 11.41 12.46 -3.29
CA SER A 173 12.54 13.03 -4.05
C SER A 173 13.74 13.44 -3.20
N ASP A 174 13.53 13.82 -1.96
CA ASP A 174 14.54 14.41 -1.09
C ASP A 174 15.04 13.41 -0.02
N GLY A 175 14.42 12.23 0.04
CA GLY A 175 14.76 11.16 0.96
C GLY A 175 14.68 11.56 2.43
N ILE A 176 15.48 10.90 3.26
CA ILE A 176 15.54 11.16 4.72
C ILE A 176 15.95 12.62 5.03
N LYS A 177 16.59 13.34 4.10
CA LYS A 177 17.00 14.72 4.31
C LYS A 177 15.86 15.74 4.28
N ALA A 178 14.81 15.50 3.50
CA ALA A 178 13.66 16.42 3.44
C ALA A 178 12.79 16.37 4.69
N ALA A 179 12.65 15.18 5.23
CA ALA A 179 11.98 14.99 6.51
C ALA A 179 12.80 15.54 7.69
N SER A 180 14.13 15.73 7.53
CA SER A 180 15.02 16.37 8.51
C SER A 180 14.92 17.90 8.53
N GLY A 181 14.10 18.51 7.67
CA GLY A 181 13.86 19.96 7.68
C GLY A 181 13.03 20.45 8.87
N GLU A 182 12.27 19.54 9.50
CA GLU A 182 11.49 19.86 10.69
C GLU A 182 12.24 19.40 11.96
N PRO A 183 12.72 20.33 12.81
CA PRO A 183 13.54 19.99 13.99
C PRO A 183 12.85 19.06 14.98
N GLY A 184 11.51 19.06 14.99
CA GLY A 184 10.66 18.21 15.83
C GLY A 184 10.65 16.74 15.40
N LEU A 185 10.76 16.44 14.10
CA LEU A 185 10.79 15.07 13.58
C LEU A 185 12.22 14.53 13.55
N LYS A 186 12.53 13.56 14.39
CA LYS A 186 13.80 12.82 14.34
C LYS A 186 13.58 11.50 13.60
N PHE A 187 14.07 11.41 12.39
CA PHE A 187 14.16 10.15 11.66
C PHE A 187 15.32 9.31 12.22
N THR A 188 15.07 8.65 13.34
CA THR A 188 16.01 7.70 13.93
C THR A 188 15.98 6.39 13.17
N ILE A 189 17.01 5.57 13.37
CA ILE A 189 17.04 4.20 12.82
C ILE A 189 15.87 3.38 13.36
N ASP A 190 15.55 3.53 14.65
CA ASP A 190 14.40 2.85 15.26
C ASP A 190 13.08 3.27 14.63
N PHE A 191 12.90 4.57 14.32
CA PHE A 191 11.73 5.05 13.60
C PHE A 191 11.64 4.47 12.19
N GLY A 192 12.73 4.53 11.41
CA GLY A 192 12.75 4.05 10.03
C GLY A 192 12.46 2.54 9.91
N PHE A 193 13.13 1.72 10.72
CA PHE A 193 12.85 0.28 10.74
C PHE A 193 11.54 -0.07 11.43
N GLY A 194 11.11 0.70 12.43
CA GLY A 194 9.79 0.57 13.01
C GLY A 194 8.69 0.75 11.97
N MET A 195 8.76 1.81 11.17
CA MET A 195 7.83 2.08 10.07
C MET A 195 7.85 0.99 9.00
N LEU A 196 9.03 0.52 8.60
CA LEU A 196 9.18 -0.59 7.67
C LEU A 196 8.50 -1.87 8.19
N ASN A 197 8.74 -2.20 9.46
CA ASN A 197 8.11 -3.36 10.09
C ASN A 197 6.58 -3.19 10.21
N ALA A 198 6.09 -2.00 10.59
CA ALA A 198 4.66 -1.70 10.68
C ALA A 198 3.97 -1.85 9.31
N MET A 199 4.60 -1.37 8.24
CA MET A 199 4.08 -1.52 6.88
C MET A 199 4.01 -2.99 6.45
N HIS A 200 5.07 -3.78 6.67
CA HIS A 200 5.06 -5.20 6.31
C HIS A 200 4.08 -6.02 7.18
N MET A 201 3.98 -5.73 8.47
CA MET A 201 2.97 -6.37 9.33
C MET A 201 1.56 -6.02 8.89
N GLY A 202 1.30 -4.74 8.60
CA GLY A 202 0.02 -4.28 8.11
C GLY A 202 -0.40 -4.96 6.81
N ASP A 203 0.52 -5.08 5.85
CA ASP A 203 0.28 -5.77 4.58
C ASP A 203 -0.05 -7.25 4.77
N VAL A 204 0.77 -7.97 5.57
CA VAL A 204 0.57 -9.41 5.82
C VAL A 204 -0.75 -9.64 6.56
N LEU A 205 -1.06 -8.83 7.57
CA LEU A 205 -2.33 -8.93 8.29
C LEU A 205 -3.53 -8.56 7.40
N ASN A 206 -3.35 -7.60 6.50
CA ASN A 206 -4.40 -7.23 5.56
C ASN A 206 -4.70 -8.33 4.54
N ASP A 207 -3.67 -9.04 4.08
CA ASP A 207 -3.87 -10.22 3.21
C ASP A 207 -4.50 -11.39 3.99
N LEU A 208 -4.01 -11.66 5.21
CA LEU A 208 -4.54 -12.73 6.06
C LEU A 208 -6.03 -12.59 6.37
N ILE A 209 -6.50 -11.39 6.69
CA ILE A 209 -7.90 -11.19 7.06
C ILE A 209 -8.83 -11.57 5.90
N TYR A 210 -8.48 -11.21 4.66
CA TYR A 210 -9.25 -11.55 3.46
C TYR A 210 -9.12 -13.03 3.04
N GLN A 211 -8.10 -13.74 3.52
CA GLN A 211 -7.97 -15.18 3.33
C GLN A 211 -8.73 -16.01 4.39
N ILE A 212 -8.90 -15.47 5.60
CA ILE A 212 -9.48 -16.20 6.74
C ILE A 212 -10.97 -15.90 6.91
N ARG A 213 -11.35 -14.61 6.95
CA ARG A 213 -12.71 -14.15 7.23
C ARG A 213 -13.79 -14.75 6.31
N PRO A 214 -13.56 -14.90 4.99
CA PRO A 214 -14.57 -15.52 4.11
C PRO A 214 -14.89 -16.97 4.46
N PHE A 215 -13.97 -17.66 5.13
CA PHE A 215 -14.08 -19.09 5.47
C PHE A 215 -14.32 -19.35 6.96
N GLU A 216 -14.40 -18.33 7.81
CA GLU A 216 -14.63 -18.50 9.26
C GLU A 216 -15.91 -19.31 9.53
N VAL A 217 -15.83 -20.22 10.50
CA VAL A 217 -16.97 -21.02 10.93
C VAL A 217 -17.89 -20.20 11.85
N SER A 218 -17.31 -19.51 12.81
CA SER A 218 -18.00 -18.62 13.73
C SER A 218 -17.94 -17.19 13.23
N LYS A 219 -19.09 -16.66 12.81
CA LYS A 219 -19.16 -15.30 12.22
C LYS A 219 -18.67 -14.23 13.20
N GLY A 220 -17.74 -13.39 12.73
CA GLY A 220 -17.16 -12.28 13.49
C GLY A 220 -15.95 -12.68 14.36
N GLN A 221 -15.64 -13.97 14.47
CA GLN A 221 -14.45 -14.43 15.22
C GLN A 221 -13.15 -13.87 14.63
N THR A 222 -13.05 -13.82 13.32
CA THR A 222 -11.87 -13.29 12.63
C THR A 222 -11.62 -11.84 13.03
N GLU A 223 -12.61 -10.97 12.96
CA GLU A 223 -12.46 -9.56 13.30
C GLU A 223 -12.00 -9.37 14.75
N GLN A 224 -12.63 -10.08 15.69
CA GLN A 224 -12.26 -10.02 17.10
C GLN A 224 -10.80 -10.45 17.33
N VAL A 225 -10.40 -11.61 16.83
CA VAL A 225 -9.06 -12.16 17.05
C VAL A 225 -8.00 -11.32 16.36
N PHE A 226 -8.31 -10.74 15.18
CA PHE A 226 -7.39 -9.81 14.52
C PHE A 226 -7.19 -8.53 15.31
N ARG A 227 -8.25 -7.93 15.89
CA ARG A 227 -8.11 -6.76 16.78
C ARG A 227 -7.18 -7.06 17.94
N GLU A 228 -7.39 -8.16 18.64
CA GLU A 228 -6.54 -8.57 19.75
C GLU A 228 -5.08 -8.87 19.32
N ALA A 229 -4.86 -9.43 18.15
CA ALA A 229 -3.52 -9.71 17.63
C ALA A 229 -2.78 -8.41 17.26
N VAL A 230 -3.48 -7.46 16.60
CA VAL A 230 -2.93 -6.15 16.25
C VAL A 230 -2.62 -5.33 17.49
N ASP A 231 -3.50 -5.33 18.50
CA ASP A 231 -3.27 -4.63 19.77
C ASP A 231 -2.00 -5.14 20.47
N GLY A 232 -1.79 -6.47 20.51
CA GLY A 232 -0.56 -7.07 21.03
C GLY A 232 0.69 -6.61 20.28
N LEU A 233 0.65 -6.59 18.95
CA LEU A 233 1.76 -6.09 18.12
C LEU A 233 2.01 -4.58 18.33
N CYS A 234 0.96 -3.81 18.52
CA CYS A 234 1.06 -2.39 18.84
C CYS A 234 1.74 -2.17 20.20
N ASP A 235 1.42 -2.99 21.19
CA ASP A 235 2.05 -2.91 22.51
C ASP A 235 3.54 -3.22 22.44
N ASP A 236 3.94 -4.23 21.67
CA ASP A 236 5.33 -4.55 21.44
C ASP A 236 6.08 -3.40 20.74
N LEU A 237 5.49 -2.81 19.70
CA LEU A 237 6.09 -1.66 18.99
C LEU A 237 6.23 -0.43 19.89
N ARG A 238 5.21 -0.17 20.73
CA ARG A 238 5.16 0.99 21.64
C ARG A 238 6.17 0.88 22.76
N ASN A 239 6.34 -0.32 23.33
CA ASN A 239 7.18 -0.57 24.49
C ASN A 239 8.60 -1.00 24.13
N ARG A 240 8.94 -1.05 22.86
CA ARG A 240 10.24 -1.50 22.40
C ARG A 240 11.36 -0.57 22.83
N LYS A 241 12.34 -1.14 23.54
CA LYS A 241 13.53 -0.40 23.93
C LYS A 241 14.52 -0.29 22.79
N SER A 242 15.05 0.92 22.56
CA SER A 242 16.12 1.15 21.61
C SER A 242 17.41 0.44 22.03
N PHE A 243 18.14 -0.12 21.08
CA PHE A 243 19.43 -0.75 21.37
C PHE A 243 20.49 0.31 21.69
N GLU A 244 21.12 0.17 22.86
CA GLU A 244 22.26 0.99 23.26
C GLU A 244 23.42 0.07 23.67
N ILE A 245 24.55 0.16 22.96
CA ILE A 245 25.72 -0.71 23.18
C ILE A 245 26.31 -0.53 24.59
N GLU A 246 26.19 0.67 25.16
CA GLU A 246 26.69 0.95 26.51
C GLU A 246 25.96 0.15 27.59
N GLU A 247 24.70 -0.21 27.36
CA GLU A 247 23.90 -1.03 28.29
C GLU A 247 24.20 -2.53 28.12
N ARG A 248 24.48 -2.95 26.88
CA ARG A 248 24.61 -4.37 26.51
C ARG A 248 26.04 -4.88 26.46
N ALA A 249 27.02 -3.98 26.35
CA ALA A 249 28.43 -4.36 26.30
C ALA A 249 28.88 -4.95 27.64
N PRO A 250 29.82 -5.93 27.62
CA PRO A 250 30.50 -6.39 28.84
C PRO A 250 31.18 -5.24 29.58
N ASP A 251 31.26 -5.30 30.91
CA ASP A 251 31.75 -4.19 31.73
C ASP A 251 33.15 -3.72 31.35
N TRP A 252 34.04 -4.63 30.92
CA TRP A 252 35.37 -4.29 30.44
C TRP A 252 35.39 -3.46 29.16
N ALA A 253 34.34 -3.52 28.33
CA ALA A 253 34.23 -2.81 27.06
C ALA A 253 33.49 -1.47 27.17
N LYS A 254 32.62 -1.30 28.17
CA LYS A 254 31.82 -0.07 28.36
C LYS A 254 32.64 1.23 28.35
N PRO A 255 33.83 1.32 29.01
CA PRO A 255 34.63 2.54 28.99
C PRO A 255 35.08 2.93 27.58
N LYS A 256 35.36 1.95 26.69
CA LYS A 256 35.77 2.22 25.30
C LYS A 256 34.63 2.83 24.48
N PHE A 257 33.39 2.38 24.72
CA PHE A 257 32.22 2.95 24.03
C PHE A 257 31.86 4.33 24.58
N LYS A 258 32.04 4.58 25.88
CA LYS A 258 31.85 5.92 26.47
C LYS A 258 32.86 6.93 25.95
N SER A 259 34.13 6.54 25.78
CA SER A 259 35.20 7.43 25.32
C SER A 259 35.20 7.67 23.80
N ASN A 260 34.73 6.71 22.99
CA ASN A 260 34.78 6.82 21.53
C ASN A 260 33.37 6.90 20.93
N LYS A 261 32.90 8.13 20.68
CA LYS A 261 31.58 8.43 20.10
C LYS A 261 31.35 7.77 18.72
N VAL A 262 32.40 7.68 17.88
CA VAL A 262 32.29 7.07 16.54
C VAL A 262 32.04 5.58 16.66
N LEU A 263 32.85 4.91 17.50
CA LEU A 263 32.70 3.47 17.76
C LEU A 263 31.30 3.17 18.34
N ARG A 264 30.88 3.92 19.36
CA ARG A 264 29.55 3.80 19.95
C ARG A 264 28.44 3.94 18.92
N ASN A 265 28.46 5.01 18.12
CA ASN A 265 27.42 5.25 17.11
C ASN A 265 27.39 4.13 16.06
N THR A 266 28.54 3.64 15.61
CA THR A 266 28.61 2.53 14.65
C THR A 266 27.97 1.27 15.22
N PHE A 267 28.32 0.89 16.44
CA PHE A 267 27.75 -0.29 17.08
C PHE A 267 26.26 -0.13 17.40
N ASN A 268 25.80 1.07 17.78
CA ASN A 268 24.38 1.34 17.98
C ASN A 268 23.60 1.21 16.67
N VAL A 269 24.13 1.72 15.56
CA VAL A 269 23.51 1.56 14.24
C VAL A 269 23.35 0.08 13.89
N PHE A 270 24.43 -0.70 14.03
CA PHE A 270 24.39 -2.15 13.75
C PHE A 270 23.48 -2.90 14.72
N GLY A 271 23.52 -2.58 16.00
CA GLY A 271 22.69 -3.21 17.01
C GLY A 271 21.20 -2.95 16.79
N LYS A 272 20.82 -1.69 16.52
CA LYS A 272 19.43 -1.31 16.18
C LYS A 272 18.96 -2.03 14.92
N TRP A 273 19.78 -2.00 13.87
CA TRP A 273 19.50 -2.74 12.65
C TRP A 273 19.30 -4.23 12.91
N HIS A 274 20.21 -4.88 13.66
CA HIS A 274 20.11 -6.30 14.00
C HIS A 274 18.84 -6.61 14.78
N GLU A 275 18.47 -5.78 15.78
CA GLU A 275 17.28 -6.02 16.58
C GLU A 275 15.97 -5.84 15.82
N HIS A 276 15.90 -4.84 14.95
CA HIS A 276 14.74 -4.68 14.08
C HIS A 276 14.61 -5.79 13.03
N MET A 277 15.74 -6.44 12.70
CA MET A 277 15.79 -7.44 11.66
C MET A 277 15.64 -8.89 12.18
N TRP A 278 16.30 -9.19 13.27
CA TRP A 278 16.38 -10.56 13.81
C TRP A 278 16.18 -10.61 15.33
N GLY A 279 15.79 -9.51 15.95
CA GLY A 279 15.55 -9.46 17.39
C GLY A 279 14.50 -10.49 17.82
N LYS A 280 14.84 -11.28 18.83
CA LYS A 280 13.93 -12.33 19.32
C LYS A 280 12.59 -11.78 19.78
N ASP A 281 12.59 -10.61 20.43
CA ASP A 281 11.36 -9.99 20.92
C ASP A 281 10.41 -9.68 19.78
N TYR A 282 10.91 -9.10 18.68
CA TYR A 282 10.13 -8.81 17.50
C TYR A 282 9.56 -10.08 16.84
N LEU A 283 10.40 -11.12 16.66
CA LEU A 283 9.96 -12.36 16.05
C LEU A 283 8.96 -13.11 16.93
N ASN A 284 9.19 -13.12 18.26
CA ASN A 284 8.26 -13.71 19.22
C ASN A 284 6.90 -13.00 19.23
N ALA A 285 6.87 -11.68 19.07
CA ALA A 285 5.61 -10.93 18.95
C ALA A 285 4.81 -11.38 17.73
N LEU A 286 5.48 -11.53 16.57
CA LEU A 286 4.85 -12.07 15.35
C LEU A 286 4.33 -13.50 15.56
N ASP A 287 5.14 -14.39 16.14
CA ASP A 287 4.76 -15.77 16.42
C ASP A 287 3.59 -15.85 17.41
N THR A 288 3.54 -14.95 18.39
CA THR A 288 2.43 -14.86 19.36
C THR A 288 1.14 -14.42 18.67
N ALA A 289 1.21 -13.41 17.81
CA ALA A 289 0.07 -12.98 17.00
C ALA A 289 -0.41 -14.10 16.06
N ALA A 290 0.54 -14.81 15.41
CA ALA A 290 0.24 -15.94 14.56
C ALA A 290 -0.47 -17.08 15.31
N ASN A 291 0.02 -17.45 16.48
CA ASN A 291 -0.61 -18.48 17.31
C ASN A 291 -2.04 -18.10 17.69
N LYS A 292 -2.29 -16.83 18.00
CA LYS A 292 -3.63 -16.31 18.29
C LYS A 292 -4.54 -16.40 17.05
N LEU A 293 -4.09 -15.93 15.89
CA LEU A 293 -4.82 -16.01 14.64
C LEU A 293 -5.12 -17.47 14.23
N ASN A 294 -4.21 -18.40 14.51
CA ASN A 294 -4.39 -19.82 14.19
C ASN A 294 -5.44 -20.54 15.06
N THR A 295 -6.01 -19.87 16.07
CA THR A 295 -7.13 -20.41 16.85
C THR A 295 -8.46 -20.36 16.11
N ILE A 296 -8.59 -19.51 15.09
CA ILE A 296 -9.80 -19.36 14.28
C ILE A 296 -10.08 -20.69 13.56
N GLU A 297 -11.35 -21.12 13.53
CA GLU A 297 -11.75 -22.28 12.76
C GLU A 297 -12.27 -21.87 11.39
N VAL A 298 -11.76 -22.51 10.32
CA VAL A 298 -12.14 -22.21 8.93
C VAL A 298 -12.67 -23.44 8.19
N ASP A 299 -13.66 -23.23 7.33
CA ASP A 299 -14.20 -24.21 6.39
C ASP A 299 -13.83 -23.84 4.95
N ARG A 300 -12.72 -24.37 4.47
CA ARG A 300 -12.23 -24.16 3.09
C ARG A 300 -12.97 -24.98 2.03
N THR A 301 -13.98 -25.77 2.39
CA THR A 301 -14.83 -26.46 1.40
C THR A 301 -15.90 -25.56 0.79
N ARG A 302 -16.07 -24.35 1.32
CA ARG A 302 -17.02 -23.36 0.78
C ARG A 302 -16.49 -22.81 -0.54
N VAL A 303 -17.25 -23.01 -1.61
CA VAL A 303 -16.89 -22.50 -2.94
C VAL A 303 -17.12 -21.00 -3.00
N LYS A 304 -16.06 -20.25 -3.26
CA LYS A 304 -16.08 -18.80 -3.38
C LYS A 304 -15.27 -18.37 -4.60
N PRO A 305 -15.77 -17.45 -5.43
CA PRO A 305 -14.94 -16.86 -6.48
C PRO A 305 -13.85 -16.02 -5.83
N VAL A 306 -12.64 -16.13 -6.37
CA VAL A 306 -11.50 -15.28 -5.99
C VAL A 306 -11.54 -14.03 -6.85
N VAL A 307 -11.66 -12.86 -6.22
CA VAL A 307 -11.70 -11.55 -6.87
C VAL A 307 -10.42 -10.79 -6.56
N LYS A 308 -9.60 -10.55 -7.58
CA LYS A 308 -8.41 -9.71 -7.46
C LYS A 308 -8.78 -8.24 -7.57
N ILE A 309 -8.45 -7.47 -6.56
CA ILE A 309 -8.58 -6.02 -6.58
C ILE A 309 -7.34 -5.40 -7.21
N THR A 310 -7.55 -4.51 -8.18
CA THR A 310 -6.52 -3.68 -8.82
C THR A 310 -6.99 -2.24 -8.89
N GLY A 311 -6.25 -1.35 -9.55
CA GLY A 311 -6.61 0.04 -9.72
C GLY A 311 -5.71 0.98 -8.93
N GLU A 312 -6.25 2.11 -8.51
CA GLU A 312 -5.50 3.16 -7.84
C GLU A 312 -5.16 2.77 -6.39
N PHE A 313 -3.99 3.20 -5.93
CA PHE A 313 -3.40 2.83 -4.64
C PHE A 313 -4.34 3.07 -3.46
N TRP A 314 -4.85 4.29 -3.28
CA TRP A 314 -5.71 4.62 -2.14
C TRP A 314 -7.05 3.89 -2.19
N ALA A 315 -7.65 3.74 -3.39
CA ALA A 315 -8.90 2.99 -3.56
C ALA A 315 -8.77 1.51 -3.19
N GLN A 316 -7.56 0.93 -3.30
CA GLN A 316 -7.27 -0.45 -2.92
C GLN A 316 -7.04 -0.64 -1.41
N ILE A 317 -6.78 0.42 -0.64
CA ILE A 317 -6.46 0.33 0.80
C ILE A 317 -7.47 1.04 1.69
N THR A 318 -8.30 1.95 1.17
CA THR A 318 -9.39 2.56 1.96
C THR A 318 -10.47 1.52 2.26
N GLU A 319 -11.05 1.60 3.45
CA GLU A 319 -12.07 0.66 3.95
C GLU A 319 -13.44 1.31 4.14
N GLY A 320 -13.72 2.43 3.46
CA GLY A 320 -14.93 3.23 3.64
C GLY A 320 -15.61 3.64 2.33
N ASP A 321 -16.29 4.78 2.37
CA ASP A 321 -17.06 5.33 1.24
C ASP A 321 -16.19 5.61 0.01
N GLY A 322 -14.87 5.82 0.20
CA GLY A 322 -13.94 6.10 -0.88
C GLY A 322 -13.83 5.02 -1.95
N ASN A 323 -14.17 3.79 -1.62
CA ASN A 323 -14.30 2.69 -2.57
C ASN A 323 -15.66 1.98 -2.51
N PHE A 324 -16.68 2.68 -1.98
CA PHE A 324 -18.03 2.15 -1.87
C PHE A 324 -18.14 0.90 -0.98
N HIS A 325 -17.37 0.81 0.08
CA HIS A 325 -17.29 -0.37 0.95
C HIS A 325 -17.12 -1.68 0.15
N MET A 326 -16.38 -1.63 -0.95
CA MET A 326 -16.36 -2.69 -1.95
C MET A 326 -15.88 -4.03 -1.41
N PHE A 327 -14.95 -4.03 -0.47
CA PHE A 327 -14.42 -5.28 0.10
C PHE A 327 -15.47 -6.01 0.93
N ASP A 328 -16.18 -5.27 1.78
CA ASP A 328 -17.28 -5.82 2.58
C ASP A 328 -18.45 -6.28 1.70
N PHE A 329 -18.73 -5.53 0.64
CA PHE A 329 -19.74 -5.89 -0.34
C PHE A 329 -19.41 -7.22 -1.02
N LEU A 330 -18.17 -7.38 -1.53
CA LEU A 330 -17.72 -8.61 -2.18
C LEU A 330 -17.80 -9.83 -1.23
N GLU A 331 -17.38 -9.69 0.02
CA GLU A 331 -17.43 -10.75 1.01
C GLU A 331 -18.87 -11.10 1.38
N ARG A 332 -19.75 -10.12 1.55
CA ARG A 332 -21.21 -10.34 1.77
C ARG A 332 -21.85 -11.06 0.60
N GLU A 333 -21.44 -10.75 -0.63
CA GLU A 333 -21.86 -11.46 -1.83
C GLU A 333 -21.21 -12.84 -2.00
N GLY A 334 -20.36 -13.25 -1.08
CA GLY A 334 -19.78 -14.59 -1.03
C GLY A 334 -18.49 -14.77 -1.80
N ALA A 335 -17.77 -13.71 -2.13
CA ALA A 335 -16.44 -13.76 -2.74
C ALA A 335 -15.32 -13.89 -1.70
N GLN A 336 -14.17 -14.32 -2.16
CA GLN A 336 -12.87 -14.14 -1.51
C GLN A 336 -12.14 -12.99 -2.19
N VAL A 337 -11.65 -12.03 -1.42
CA VAL A 337 -10.97 -10.83 -1.94
C VAL A 337 -9.45 -11.03 -1.86
N VAL A 338 -8.74 -10.60 -2.89
CA VAL A 338 -7.26 -10.55 -2.92
C VAL A 338 -6.83 -9.12 -3.18
N VAL A 339 -6.31 -8.46 -2.14
CA VAL A 339 -5.79 -7.09 -2.21
C VAL A 339 -4.27 -7.13 -2.40
N GLU A 340 -3.72 -6.15 -3.10
CA GLU A 340 -2.27 -6.05 -3.27
C GLU A 340 -1.61 -5.43 -2.03
N PRO A 341 -0.48 -5.99 -1.53
CA PRO A 341 0.30 -5.36 -0.48
C PRO A 341 0.87 -3.99 -0.91
N ILE A 342 0.94 -3.04 0.01
CA ILE A 342 1.64 -1.75 -0.20
C ILE A 342 3.11 -2.00 -0.56
N ALA A 343 3.70 -3.04 0.00
CA ALA A 343 5.06 -3.47 -0.28
C ALA A 343 5.31 -3.74 -1.78
N THR A 344 4.31 -4.18 -2.54
CA THR A 344 4.41 -4.33 -4.01
C THR A 344 4.62 -3.00 -4.70
N TRP A 345 3.98 -1.92 -4.23
CA TRP A 345 4.17 -0.59 -4.79
C TRP A 345 5.59 -0.07 -4.55
N VAL A 346 6.16 -0.30 -3.37
CA VAL A 346 7.56 0.04 -3.07
C VAL A 346 8.52 -0.78 -3.95
N ALA A 347 8.27 -2.08 -4.14
CA ALA A 347 9.04 -2.91 -5.07
C ALA A 347 8.98 -2.39 -6.51
N TYR A 348 7.80 -1.93 -6.95
CA TYR A 348 7.60 -1.27 -8.23
C TYR A 348 8.41 0.03 -8.38
N LEU A 349 8.44 0.88 -7.35
CA LEU A 349 9.29 2.09 -7.37
C LEU A 349 10.78 1.75 -7.51
N MET A 350 11.25 0.72 -6.82
CA MET A 350 12.64 0.24 -6.96
C MET A 350 12.91 -0.30 -8.37
N TYR A 351 11.98 -1.06 -8.94
CA TYR A 351 12.04 -1.51 -10.33
C TYR A 351 12.13 -0.33 -11.30
N GLN A 352 11.24 0.66 -11.17
CA GLN A 352 11.27 1.87 -11.99
C GLN A 352 12.59 2.63 -11.85
N ALA A 353 13.13 2.76 -10.64
CA ALA A 353 14.42 3.39 -10.41
C ALA A 353 15.56 2.71 -11.16
N LYS A 354 15.56 1.36 -11.25
CA LYS A 354 16.51 0.59 -12.06
C LYS A 354 16.30 0.81 -13.56
N ALA A 355 15.07 0.71 -14.03
CA ALA A 355 14.71 0.88 -15.44
C ALA A 355 15.12 2.27 -15.94
N HIS A 356 14.76 3.32 -15.20
CA HIS A 356 15.14 4.70 -15.53
C HIS A 356 16.64 4.98 -15.40
N ALA A 357 17.33 4.34 -14.43
CA ALA A 357 18.78 4.47 -14.34
C ALA A 357 19.46 3.95 -15.60
N LYS A 358 18.98 2.82 -16.14
CA LYS A 358 19.49 2.24 -17.40
C LYS A 358 19.15 3.11 -18.61
N GLU A 359 17.90 3.53 -18.75
CA GLU A 359 17.40 4.33 -19.86
C GLU A 359 18.11 5.69 -19.96
N LYS A 360 18.23 6.39 -18.84
CA LYS A 360 18.85 7.74 -18.79
C LYS A 360 20.37 7.71 -18.77
N TRP A 361 21.00 6.55 -18.60
CA TRP A 361 22.46 6.48 -18.46
C TRP A 361 23.22 7.04 -19.65
N PRO A 362 22.82 6.83 -20.92
CA PRO A 362 23.53 7.44 -22.06
C PRO A 362 23.66 8.96 -21.97
N VAL A 363 22.65 9.63 -21.34
CA VAL A 363 22.64 11.09 -21.15
C VAL A 363 23.33 11.51 -19.84
N ASN A 364 23.16 10.73 -18.77
CA ASN A 364 23.60 11.07 -17.41
C ASN A 364 24.98 10.53 -17.04
N ARG A 365 25.68 9.85 -17.96
CA ARG A 365 27.02 9.35 -17.71
C ARG A 365 28.01 10.52 -17.51
N PRO A 366 28.97 10.40 -16.57
CA PRO A 366 29.96 11.46 -16.29
C PRO A 366 30.73 11.92 -17.52
N TYR A 367 31.03 11.00 -18.43
CA TYR A 367 31.72 11.27 -19.68
C TYR A 367 30.83 10.91 -20.86
N ARG A 368 30.25 11.91 -21.55
CA ARG A 368 29.25 11.68 -22.61
C ARG A 368 29.81 10.98 -23.86
N ASN A 369 30.98 11.36 -24.33
CA ASN A 369 31.61 10.83 -25.56
C ASN A 369 33.09 10.53 -25.35
N PRO A 370 33.45 9.56 -24.48
CA PRO A 370 34.85 9.20 -24.31
C PRO A 370 35.38 8.56 -25.61
N LYS A 371 36.59 8.95 -26.02
CA LYS A 371 37.27 8.36 -27.16
C LYS A 371 37.59 6.89 -26.84
N TRP A 372 37.64 6.03 -27.86
CA TRP A 372 37.82 4.60 -27.69
C TRP A 372 39.03 4.19 -26.83
N TYR A 373 40.12 5.00 -26.84
CA TYR A 373 41.31 4.77 -26.05
C TYR A 373 41.26 5.32 -24.62
N GLU A 374 40.23 6.05 -24.26
CA GLU A 374 40.05 6.62 -22.92
C GLU A 374 39.41 5.61 -21.96
N LEU A 375 40.05 4.44 -21.78
CA LEU A 375 39.54 3.29 -21.02
C LEU A 375 39.13 3.66 -19.59
N LYS A 376 39.83 4.56 -18.90
CA LYS A 376 39.47 5.01 -17.54
C LYS A 376 38.12 5.71 -17.51
N LYS A 377 37.75 6.49 -18.54
CA LYS A 377 36.46 7.18 -18.64
C LYS A 377 35.34 6.20 -18.93
N HIS A 378 35.60 5.21 -19.81
CA HIS A 378 34.64 4.10 -20.04
C HIS A 378 34.40 3.30 -18.77
N MET A 379 35.48 2.91 -18.07
CA MET A 379 35.35 2.19 -16.79
C MET A 379 34.63 3.01 -15.73
N ALA A 380 34.85 4.32 -15.64
CA ALA A 380 34.16 5.20 -14.69
C ALA A 380 32.66 5.28 -14.99
N ASN A 381 32.29 5.36 -16.29
CA ASN A 381 30.90 5.31 -16.70
C ASN A 381 30.24 3.98 -16.28
N ASP A 382 30.82 2.83 -16.66
CA ASP A 382 30.29 1.51 -16.35
C ASP A 382 30.20 1.27 -14.84
N LEU A 383 31.24 1.67 -14.09
CA LEU A 383 31.27 1.51 -12.63
C LEU A 383 30.19 2.36 -11.95
N GLY A 384 29.93 3.59 -12.45
CA GLY A 384 28.89 4.48 -11.93
C GLY A 384 27.51 3.86 -12.04
N LEU A 385 27.17 3.33 -13.21
CA LEU A 385 25.89 2.62 -13.42
C LEU A 385 25.79 1.36 -12.56
N ARG A 386 26.83 0.51 -12.60
CA ARG A 386 26.86 -0.75 -11.84
C ARG A 386 26.69 -0.51 -10.33
N LYS A 387 27.38 0.48 -9.76
CA LYS A 387 27.22 0.85 -8.33
C LYS A 387 25.78 1.26 -8.01
N LYS A 388 25.15 2.09 -8.86
CA LYS A 388 23.76 2.52 -8.67
C LYS A 388 22.78 1.33 -8.74
N LEU A 389 22.92 0.49 -9.77
CA LEU A 389 22.07 -0.69 -9.94
C LEU A 389 22.27 -1.72 -8.82
N MET A 390 23.53 -1.90 -8.37
CA MET A 390 23.85 -2.79 -7.25
C MET A 390 23.22 -2.28 -5.94
N GLY A 391 23.31 -0.98 -5.66
CA GLY A 391 22.70 -0.38 -4.47
C GLY A 391 21.19 -0.58 -4.43
N ILE A 392 20.49 -0.30 -5.55
CA ILE A 392 19.05 -0.54 -5.65
C ILE A 392 18.75 -2.04 -5.53
N GLY A 393 19.55 -2.91 -6.15
CA GLY A 393 19.38 -4.37 -6.10
C GLY A 393 19.57 -4.96 -4.70
N VAL A 394 20.49 -4.41 -3.90
CA VAL A 394 20.63 -4.78 -2.49
C VAL A 394 19.40 -4.36 -1.69
N GLY A 395 18.93 -3.11 -1.90
CA GLY A 395 17.71 -2.62 -1.27
C GLY A 395 16.50 -3.48 -1.57
N GLU A 396 16.31 -3.88 -2.83
CA GLU A 396 15.22 -4.77 -3.25
C GLU A 396 15.30 -6.16 -2.61
N LYS A 397 16.50 -6.76 -2.57
CA LYS A 397 16.70 -8.06 -1.89
C LYS A 397 16.40 -7.97 -0.39
N MET A 398 16.82 -6.88 0.25
CA MET A 398 16.52 -6.65 1.65
C MET A 398 15.01 -6.46 1.86
N TRP A 399 14.34 -5.67 1.03
CA TRP A 399 12.89 -5.44 1.08
C TRP A 399 12.12 -6.75 1.00
N ASN A 400 12.42 -7.57 -0.01
CA ASN A 400 11.81 -8.87 -0.19
C ASN A 400 12.11 -9.82 0.98
N TYR A 401 13.34 -9.83 1.49
CA TYR A 401 13.71 -10.65 2.65
C TYR A 401 12.88 -10.31 3.88
N PHE A 402 12.67 -9.00 4.16
CA PHE A 402 11.89 -8.58 5.33
C PHE A 402 10.41 -8.90 5.19
N TYR A 403 9.88 -8.71 4.01
CA TYR A 403 8.51 -9.09 3.71
C TYR A 403 8.30 -10.61 3.91
N HIS A 404 9.16 -11.44 3.32
CA HIS A 404 9.09 -12.90 3.47
C HIS A 404 9.29 -13.37 4.91
N ARG A 405 10.17 -12.71 5.66
CA ARG A 405 10.35 -13.01 7.09
C ARG A 405 9.06 -12.75 7.86
N THR A 406 8.41 -11.62 7.61
CA THR A 406 7.13 -11.26 8.25
C THR A 406 6.05 -12.29 7.88
N ILE A 407 5.95 -12.67 6.61
CA ILE A 407 5.06 -13.78 6.18
C ILE A 407 5.32 -15.05 6.98
N LYS A 408 6.58 -15.47 7.05
CA LYS A 408 6.97 -16.72 7.73
C LYS A 408 6.53 -16.77 9.18
N HIS A 409 6.72 -15.68 9.92
CA HIS A 409 6.37 -15.58 11.34
C HIS A 409 4.87 -15.29 11.58
N LEU A 410 4.15 -14.77 10.60
CA LEU A 410 2.70 -14.59 10.65
C LEU A 410 1.92 -15.71 9.92
N GLY A 411 2.40 -16.95 10.01
CA GLY A 411 1.66 -18.13 9.57
C GLY A 411 2.01 -18.67 8.19
N GLY A 412 2.75 -17.95 7.37
CA GLY A 412 3.35 -18.47 6.13
C GLY A 412 2.41 -18.72 4.94
N ILE A 413 1.15 -18.26 4.98
CA ILE A 413 0.14 -18.56 3.95
C ILE A 413 -0.19 -17.38 3.03
N THR A 414 0.33 -16.19 3.31
CA THR A 414 0.04 -14.99 2.53
C THR A 414 0.75 -14.97 1.18
N HIS A 415 0.21 -14.15 0.27
CA HIS A 415 0.76 -14.01 -1.07
C HIS A 415 2.14 -13.36 -1.06
N HIS A 416 3.04 -13.84 -1.91
CA HIS A 416 4.33 -13.20 -2.15
C HIS A 416 4.17 -11.95 -3.00
N LEU A 417 5.16 -11.04 -2.91
CA LEU A 417 5.17 -9.85 -3.78
C LEU A 417 5.30 -10.28 -5.24
N VAL A 418 4.48 -9.68 -6.09
CA VAL A 418 4.46 -10.01 -7.52
C VAL A 418 5.80 -9.63 -8.18
N PRO A 419 6.41 -10.51 -8.99
CA PRO A 419 7.68 -10.26 -9.65
C PRO A 419 7.60 -9.09 -10.63
N GLN A 420 8.28 -7.99 -10.36
CA GLN A 420 8.16 -6.75 -11.15
C GLN A 420 8.70 -6.88 -12.59
N ASN A 421 9.71 -7.71 -12.81
CA ASN A 421 10.23 -7.96 -14.16
C ASN A 421 9.20 -8.69 -15.02
N GLU A 422 8.53 -9.69 -14.47
CA GLU A 422 7.49 -10.46 -15.16
C GLU A 422 6.27 -9.59 -15.48
N LEU A 423 5.84 -8.77 -14.50
CA LEU A 423 4.79 -7.77 -14.75
C LEU A 423 5.15 -6.82 -15.89
N ALA A 424 6.40 -6.37 -15.94
CA ALA A 424 6.86 -5.47 -16.98
C ALA A 424 6.85 -6.13 -18.37
N GLU A 425 7.27 -7.39 -18.47
CA GLU A 425 7.24 -8.17 -19.72
C GLU A 425 5.81 -8.41 -20.18
N MET A 426 4.90 -8.77 -19.29
CA MET A 426 3.49 -8.97 -19.59
C MET A 426 2.74 -7.69 -19.98
N ALA A 427 3.05 -6.57 -19.34
CA ALA A 427 2.43 -5.28 -19.66
C ALA A 427 3.00 -4.64 -20.92
N HIS A 428 4.25 -4.93 -21.30
CA HIS A 428 4.98 -4.26 -22.37
C HIS A 428 4.23 -4.17 -23.71
N PRO A 429 3.49 -5.20 -24.18
CA PRO A 429 2.74 -5.13 -25.44
C PRO A 429 1.60 -4.09 -25.41
N PHE A 430 1.16 -3.67 -24.24
CA PHE A 430 -0.01 -2.81 -24.06
C PHE A 430 0.35 -1.44 -23.45
N TYR A 431 1.33 -1.39 -22.54
CA TYR A 431 1.63 -0.20 -21.77
C TYR A 431 3.14 0.03 -21.66
N ASN A 432 3.56 1.27 -21.85
CA ASN A 432 4.98 1.63 -21.75
C ASN A 432 5.46 1.62 -20.30
N GLN A 433 6.37 0.71 -19.97
CA GLN A 433 6.99 0.60 -18.63
C GLN A 433 7.75 1.85 -18.17
N PHE A 434 8.11 2.76 -19.08
CA PHE A 434 8.80 4.01 -18.76
C PHE A 434 7.84 5.18 -18.51
N ALA A 435 6.53 4.98 -18.70
CA ALA A 435 5.55 5.97 -18.32
C ALA A 435 5.59 6.15 -16.80
N ARG A 436 5.94 7.37 -16.36
CA ARG A 436 6.11 7.70 -14.95
C ARG A 436 4.81 8.21 -14.34
N GLY A 437 4.68 7.97 -13.05
CA GLY A 437 3.65 8.55 -12.20
C GLY A 437 2.43 7.66 -12.06
N GLY A 438 2.21 7.20 -10.84
CA GLY A 438 1.11 6.33 -10.45
C GLY A 438 1.27 4.89 -10.93
N GLU A 439 0.19 4.15 -10.85
CA GLU A 439 0.13 2.68 -10.97
C GLU A 439 -0.24 2.18 -12.37
N GLY A 440 -0.39 3.03 -13.39
CA GLY A 440 -0.93 2.62 -14.69
C GLY A 440 -0.30 1.38 -15.30
N HIS A 441 1.05 1.33 -15.32
CA HIS A 441 1.78 0.15 -15.77
C HIS A 441 1.53 -1.07 -14.85
N LEU A 442 1.56 -0.86 -13.54
CA LEU A 442 1.35 -1.89 -12.53
C LEU A 442 -0.09 -2.44 -12.59
N GLU A 443 -1.07 -1.59 -12.85
CA GLU A 443 -2.47 -1.97 -13.02
C GLU A 443 -2.66 -2.90 -14.22
N VAL A 444 -2.13 -2.52 -15.40
CA VAL A 444 -2.21 -3.34 -16.61
C VAL A 444 -1.46 -4.66 -16.43
N GLY A 445 -0.24 -4.62 -15.88
CA GLY A 445 0.58 -5.80 -15.63
C GLY A 445 -0.09 -6.80 -14.68
N LYS A 446 -0.65 -6.33 -13.58
CA LYS A 446 -1.37 -7.19 -12.62
C LYS A 446 -2.60 -7.84 -13.25
N ASN A 447 -3.36 -7.08 -14.03
CA ASN A 447 -4.53 -7.62 -14.72
C ASN A 447 -4.15 -8.82 -15.60
N VAL A 448 -3.10 -8.68 -16.43
CA VAL A 448 -2.61 -9.77 -17.27
C VAL A 448 -2.03 -10.92 -16.43
N TYR A 449 -1.20 -10.61 -15.44
CA TYR A 449 -0.52 -11.60 -14.58
C TYR A 449 -1.51 -12.54 -13.88
N TYR A 450 -2.48 -11.97 -13.15
CA TYR A 450 -3.44 -12.77 -12.40
C TYR A 450 -4.35 -13.61 -13.30
N THR A 451 -4.62 -13.12 -14.52
CA THR A 451 -5.41 -13.86 -15.50
C THR A 451 -4.63 -15.01 -16.11
N VAL A 452 -3.41 -14.74 -16.59
CA VAL A 452 -2.58 -15.76 -17.28
C VAL A 452 -2.17 -16.90 -16.34
N HIS A 453 -1.87 -16.57 -15.09
CA HIS A 453 -1.50 -17.57 -14.08
C HIS A 453 -2.70 -18.21 -13.36
N HIS A 454 -3.93 -17.93 -13.80
CA HIS A 454 -5.15 -18.46 -13.16
C HIS A 454 -5.17 -18.28 -11.63
N LEU A 455 -4.83 -17.07 -11.15
CA LEU A 455 -4.78 -16.76 -9.73
C LEU A 455 -6.09 -16.15 -9.19
N CYS A 456 -7.03 -15.84 -10.06
CA CYS A 456 -8.34 -15.32 -9.71
C CYS A 456 -9.38 -15.66 -10.77
N HIS A 457 -10.67 -15.58 -10.39
CA HIS A 457 -11.79 -15.76 -11.32
C HIS A 457 -12.24 -14.45 -11.95
N MET A 458 -11.94 -13.32 -11.28
CA MET A 458 -12.34 -11.98 -11.72
C MET A 458 -11.29 -10.96 -11.26
N VAL A 459 -11.04 -9.96 -12.08
CA VAL A 459 -10.26 -8.77 -11.74
C VAL A 459 -11.21 -7.58 -11.66
N LEU A 460 -11.25 -6.93 -10.49
CA LEU A 460 -12.00 -5.71 -10.23
C LEU A 460 -11.02 -4.54 -10.08
N ALA A 461 -11.09 -3.57 -10.99
CA ALA A 461 -10.25 -2.38 -10.95
C ALA A 461 -11.01 -1.21 -10.33
N LEU A 462 -10.57 -0.74 -9.17
CA LEU A 462 -11.12 0.42 -8.49
C LEU A 462 -10.39 1.68 -8.94
N LYS A 463 -11.11 2.56 -9.61
CA LYS A 463 -10.55 3.72 -10.30
C LYS A 463 -11.22 4.99 -9.82
N PRO A 464 -10.53 5.85 -9.05
CA PRO A 464 -11.13 7.10 -8.64
C PRO A 464 -11.39 8.02 -9.84
N PHE A 465 -12.53 8.69 -9.85
CA PHE A 465 -12.82 9.73 -10.82
C PHE A 465 -11.70 10.79 -10.82
N GLY A 466 -11.28 11.19 -12.02
CA GLY A 466 -10.20 12.16 -12.18
C GLY A 466 -8.78 11.61 -11.95
N CYS A 467 -8.59 10.29 -11.77
CA CYS A 467 -7.27 9.68 -11.65
C CYS A 467 -6.54 9.64 -12.99
N MET A 468 -5.39 10.31 -13.10
CA MET A 468 -4.62 10.37 -14.36
C MET A 468 -4.00 9.03 -14.74
N PRO A 469 -3.31 8.29 -13.86
CA PRO A 469 -2.76 6.97 -14.20
C PRO A 469 -3.83 5.97 -14.62
N SER A 470 -4.99 5.96 -13.93
CA SER A 470 -6.11 5.08 -14.30
C SER A 470 -6.70 5.43 -15.66
N SER A 471 -6.81 6.73 -16.00
CA SER A 471 -7.25 7.15 -17.34
C SER A 471 -6.29 6.67 -18.45
N GLN A 472 -4.99 6.64 -18.17
CA GLN A 472 -4.00 6.10 -19.11
C GLN A 472 -4.12 4.58 -19.25
N SER A 473 -4.30 3.84 -18.15
CA SER A 473 -4.47 2.40 -18.18
C SER A 473 -5.77 1.98 -18.88
N ASP A 474 -6.87 2.73 -18.69
CA ASP A 474 -8.15 2.49 -19.36
C ASP A 474 -8.03 2.51 -20.89
N GLY A 475 -7.22 3.40 -21.42
CA GLY A 475 -6.99 3.49 -22.86
C GLY A 475 -6.45 2.19 -23.49
N VAL A 476 -5.84 1.31 -22.72
CA VAL A 476 -5.29 0.04 -23.21
C VAL A 476 -6.04 -1.20 -22.72
N GLN A 477 -6.90 -1.08 -21.72
CA GLN A 477 -7.62 -2.22 -21.13
C GLN A 477 -8.52 -2.95 -22.13
N SER A 478 -9.12 -2.23 -23.08
CA SER A 478 -9.92 -2.86 -24.14
C SER A 478 -9.08 -3.82 -25.01
N ALA A 479 -7.83 -3.46 -25.30
CA ALA A 479 -6.91 -4.33 -26.03
C ALA A 479 -6.50 -5.56 -25.21
N VAL A 480 -6.31 -5.39 -23.89
CA VAL A 480 -6.01 -6.48 -22.96
C VAL A 480 -7.17 -7.48 -22.92
N VAL A 481 -8.40 -7.00 -22.69
CA VAL A 481 -9.61 -7.85 -22.63
C VAL A 481 -9.87 -8.56 -23.97
N ASN A 482 -9.66 -7.88 -25.09
CA ASN A 482 -9.80 -8.50 -26.42
C ASN A 482 -8.79 -9.62 -26.68
N LYS A 483 -7.60 -9.54 -26.09
CA LYS A 483 -6.57 -10.60 -26.21
C LYS A 483 -6.86 -11.77 -25.28
N PHE A 484 -7.37 -11.51 -24.08
CA PHE A 484 -7.65 -12.52 -23.05
C PHE A 484 -9.18 -12.64 -22.85
N LYS A 485 -9.86 -13.27 -23.78
CA LYS A 485 -11.33 -13.32 -23.84
C LYS A 485 -12.01 -14.02 -22.66
N ASP A 486 -11.30 -14.91 -21.97
CA ASP A 486 -11.81 -15.60 -20.77
C ASP A 486 -11.69 -14.80 -19.49
N MET A 487 -11.09 -13.59 -19.58
CA MET A 487 -10.92 -12.68 -18.46
C MET A 487 -12.25 -12.02 -18.09
N ILE A 488 -12.64 -12.12 -16.81
CA ILE A 488 -13.68 -11.26 -16.24
C ILE A 488 -12.96 -10.04 -15.65
N PHE A 489 -13.01 -8.93 -16.38
CA PHE A 489 -12.45 -7.66 -15.96
C PHE A 489 -13.54 -6.61 -15.84
N LEU A 490 -13.66 -5.99 -14.67
CA LEU A 490 -14.63 -4.92 -14.43
C LEU A 490 -13.94 -3.68 -13.86
N PRO A 491 -13.89 -2.56 -14.59
CA PRO A 491 -13.52 -1.27 -14.02
C PRO A 491 -14.73 -0.63 -13.33
N ILE A 492 -14.53 -0.19 -12.10
CA ILE A 492 -15.48 0.61 -11.32
C ILE A 492 -14.85 1.95 -11.02
N GLU A 493 -15.48 3.01 -11.52
CA GLU A 493 -15.09 4.38 -11.20
C GLU A 493 -15.72 4.80 -9.87
N THR A 494 -14.89 5.14 -8.88
CA THR A 494 -15.35 5.62 -7.59
C THR A 494 -15.46 7.14 -7.63
N SER A 495 -16.64 7.70 -7.38
CA SER A 495 -16.93 9.13 -7.54
C SER A 495 -17.47 9.82 -6.28
N GLY A 496 -17.45 9.14 -5.14
CA GLY A 496 -18.11 9.63 -3.91
C GLY A 496 -19.63 9.57 -3.96
N GLU A 497 -20.21 9.28 -5.14
CA GLU A 497 -21.63 9.08 -5.40
C GLU A 497 -21.80 7.89 -6.36
N GLY A 498 -22.95 7.22 -6.35
CA GLY A 498 -23.23 6.13 -7.29
C GLY A 498 -22.88 4.72 -6.77
N GLU A 499 -22.73 4.53 -5.47
CA GLU A 499 -22.48 3.24 -4.81
C GLU A 499 -23.44 2.14 -5.30
N VAL A 500 -24.75 2.42 -5.36
CA VAL A 500 -25.77 1.46 -5.79
C VAL A 500 -25.52 0.96 -7.22
N ASN A 501 -25.14 1.86 -8.13
CA ASN A 501 -24.82 1.49 -9.52
C ASN A 501 -23.54 0.65 -9.57
N ALA A 502 -22.52 1.04 -8.81
CA ALA A 502 -21.28 0.29 -8.70
C ALA A 502 -21.53 -1.13 -8.18
N HIS A 503 -22.27 -1.26 -7.10
CA HIS A 503 -22.62 -2.57 -6.52
C HIS A 503 -23.43 -3.44 -7.49
N SER A 504 -24.41 -2.88 -8.21
CA SER A 504 -25.18 -3.63 -9.22
C SER A 504 -24.30 -4.16 -10.34
N ARG A 505 -23.37 -3.36 -10.85
CA ARG A 505 -22.42 -3.78 -11.90
C ARG A 505 -21.49 -4.88 -11.40
N VAL A 506 -20.96 -4.74 -10.18
CA VAL A 506 -20.11 -5.75 -9.55
C VAL A 506 -20.88 -7.04 -9.32
N GLN A 507 -22.13 -6.98 -8.86
CA GLN A 507 -22.96 -8.15 -8.63
C GLN A 507 -23.21 -8.95 -9.90
N MET A 508 -23.41 -8.28 -11.05
CA MET A 508 -23.56 -8.94 -12.34
C MET A 508 -22.29 -9.70 -12.75
N ALA A 509 -21.12 -9.04 -12.71
CA ALA A 509 -19.84 -9.67 -13.05
C ALA A 509 -19.47 -10.79 -12.06
N LEU A 510 -19.78 -10.58 -10.78
CA LEU A 510 -19.55 -11.58 -9.74
C LEU A 510 -20.44 -12.83 -9.95
N GLY A 511 -21.64 -12.67 -10.53
CA GLY A 511 -22.48 -13.79 -10.94
C GLY A 511 -21.77 -14.74 -11.90
N GLU A 512 -21.09 -14.20 -12.92
CA GLU A 512 -20.27 -14.98 -13.85
C GLU A 512 -19.06 -15.62 -13.14
N ALA A 513 -18.37 -14.88 -12.28
CA ALA A 513 -17.25 -15.42 -11.49
C ALA A 513 -17.68 -16.57 -10.57
N LYS A 514 -18.88 -16.50 -9.95
CA LYS A 514 -19.46 -17.59 -9.15
C LYS A 514 -19.68 -18.85 -9.99
N VAL A 515 -20.18 -18.71 -11.22
CA VAL A 515 -20.38 -19.84 -12.14
C VAL A 515 -19.04 -20.49 -12.49
N LYS A 516 -18.02 -19.69 -12.82
CA LYS A 516 -16.65 -20.21 -13.11
C LYS A 516 -16.06 -20.93 -11.90
N ALA A 517 -16.12 -20.34 -10.71
CA ALA A 517 -15.60 -20.95 -9.48
C ALA A 517 -16.31 -22.27 -9.14
N LYS A 518 -17.63 -22.34 -9.37
CA LYS A 518 -18.40 -23.57 -9.17
C LYS A 518 -18.01 -24.66 -10.16
N ALA A 519 -17.90 -24.32 -11.44
CA ALA A 519 -17.47 -25.26 -12.49
C ALA A 519 -16.06 -25.82 -12.22
N GLU A 520 -15.11 -24.95 -11.85
CA GLU A 520 -13.75 -25.35 -11.45
C GLU A 520 -13.78 -26.33 -10.27
N PHE A 521 -14.54 -26.00 -9.24
CA PHE A 521 -14.67 -26.86 -8.06
C PHE A 521 -15.27 -28.24 -8.42
N GLU A 522 -16.34 -28.29 -9.22
CA GLU A 522 -16.99 -29.53 -9.64
C GLU A 522 -16.06 -30.40 -10.49
N GLU A 523 -15.28 -29.80 -11.41
CA GLU A 523 -14.27 -30.48 -12.20
C GLU A 523 -13.16 -31.07 -11.31
N CYS A 524 -12.63 -30.27 -10.40
CA CYS A 524 -11.62 -30.69 -9.42
C CYS A 524 -12.15 -31.83 -8.53
N LEU A 525 -13.38 -31.72 -8.04
CA LEU A 525 -14.01 -32.77 -7.23
C LEU A 525 -14.15 -34.07 -8.01
N LYS A 526 -14.66 -34.00 -9.25
CA LYS A 526 -14.78 -35.16 -10.14
C LYS A 526 -13.43 -35.83 -10.38
N SER A 527 -12.35 -35.06 -10.54
CA SER A 527 -11.00 -35.60 -10.74
C SER A 527 -10.48 -36.40 -9.55
N THR A 528 -10.99 -36.14 -8.32
CA THR A 528 -10.62 -36.88 -7.11
C THR A 528 -11.19 -38.30 -7.08
N GLY A 529 -12.30 -38.55 -7.80
CA GLY A 529 -13.06 -39.80 -7.72
C GLY A 529 -13.75 -40.04 -6.37
N LYS A 530 -13.90 -38.98 -5.54
CA LYS A 530 -14.51 -39.02 -4.21
C LYS A 530 -15.72 -38.12 -4.15
N SER A 531 -16.65 -38.42 -3.22
CA SER A 531 -17.71 -37.49 -2.90
C SER A 531 -17.23 -36.37 -1.99
N LEU A 532 -17.95 -35.23 -1.99
CA LEU A 532 -17.66 -34.14 -1.06
C LEU A 532 -17.84 -34.58 0.41
N ASN A 533 -18.74 -35.52 0.67
CA ASN A 533 -18.94 -36.08 2.03
C ASN A 533 -17.72 -36.87 2.50
N ASP A 534 -17.13 -37.72 1.65
CA ASP A 534 -15.90 -38.45 2.00
C ASP A 534 -14.76 -37.50 2.39
N ILE A 535 -14.65 -36.39 1.66
CA ILE A 535 -13.64 -35.35 1.94
C ILE A 535 -13.95 -34.65 3.26
N ARG A 536 -15.20 -34.31 3.55
CA ARG A 536 -15.62 -33.66 4.79
C ARG A 536 -15.46 -34.58 6.01
N GLU A 537 -15.74 -35.85 5.90
CA GLU A 537 -15.48 -36.84 6.94
C GLU A 537 -13.98 -36.90 7.27
N TYR A 538 -13.15 -36.98 6.25
CA TYR A 538 -11.70 -36.94 6.46
C TYR A 538 -11.24 -35.64 7.14
N ILE A 539 -11.77 -34.47 6.76
CA ILE A 539 -11.47 -33.18 7.41
C ILE A 539 -11.94 -33.18 8.87
N ALA A 540 -13.07 -33.81 9.18
CA ALA A 540 -13.57 -33.89 10.56
C ALA A 540 -12.63 -34.71 11.46
N GLU A 541 -11.99 -35.75 10.93
CA GLU A 541 -10.99 -36.56 11.63
C GLU A 541 -9.61 -35.88 11.76
N HIS A 542 -9.39 -34.77 11.02
CA HIS A 542 -8.10 -34.07 10.95
C HIS A 542 -8.25 -32.57 11.29
N PRO A 543 -8.34 -32.23 12.60
CA PRO A 543 -8.60 -30.85 13.04
C PRO A 543 -7.61 -29.81 12.54
N GLU A 544 -6.37 -30.22 12.23
CA GLU A 544 -5.35 -29.33 11.66
C GLU A 544 -5.75 -28.73 10.31
N LEU A 545 -6.59 -29.44 9.52
CA LEU A 545 -7.10 -28.97 8.23
C LEU A 545 -8.08 -27.80 8.36
N LYS A 546 -8.64 -27.60 9.55
CA LYS A 546 -9.56 -26.52 9.86
C LYS A 546 -8.83 -25.27 10.40
N ARG A 547 -7.51 -25.31 10.51
CA ARG A 547 -6.71 -24.18 10.99
C ARG A 547 -6.36 -23.23 9.84
N PRO A 548 -6.39 -21.91 10.05
CA PRO A 548 -6.08 -20.92 9.01
C PRO A 548 -4.69 -21.13 8.41
N PHE A 549 -3.69 -21.40 9.25
CA PHE A 549 -2.29 -21.52 8.84
C PHE A 549 -1.89 -22.91 8.36
N TYR A 550 -2.87 -23.79 8.19
CA TYR A 550 -2.60 -25.03 7.49
C TYR A 550 -2.26 -24.74 6.02
N HIS A 551 -1.04 -25.04 5.61
CA HIS A 551 -0.54 -24.75 4.27
C HIS A 551 -1.15 -25.70 3.22
N VAL A 552 -1.83 -25.12 2.24
CA VAL A 552 -2.34 -25.82 1.05
C VAL A 552 -1.47 -25.41 -0.13
N PRO A 553 -0.73 -26.33 -0.76
CA PRO A 553 0.11 -26.01 -1.92
C PRO A 553 -0.74 -25.48 -3.08
N HIS A 554 -0.30 -24.38 -3.70
CA HIS A 554 -0.95 -23.86 -4.90
C HIS A 554 -0.79 -24.87 -6.05
N ARG A 555 -1.85 -25.02 -6.84
CA ARG A 555 -1.87 -25.83 -8.06
C ARG A 555 -2.06 -24.94 -9.27
N GLU A 556 -1.15 -25.10 -10.22
CA GLU A 556 -1.23 -24.38 -11.47
C GLU A 556 -2.57 -24.66 -12.19
N GLY A 557 -3.17 -23.60 -12.72
CA GLY A 557 -4.45 -23.68 -13.43
C GLY A 557 -5.69 -23.74 -12.53
N VAL A 558 -5.55 -23.66 -11.21
CA VAL A 558 -6.69 -23.68 -10.26
C VAL A 558 -6.67 -22.41 -9.41
N ALA A 559 -7.69 -21.57 -9.55
CA ALA A 559 -7.80 -20.30 -8.83
C ALA A 559 -8.48 -20.44 -7.47
N GLY A 560 -9.48 -21.29 -7.35
CA GLY A 560 -10.37 -21.37 -6.20
C GLY A 560 -9.73 -22.04 -4.98
N THR A 561 -9.78 -21.37 -3.82
CA THR A 561 -9.29 -21.93 -2.55
C THR A 561 -9.94 -23.27 -2.22
N ALA A 562 -11.26 -23.43 -2.43
CA ALA A 562 -11.95 -24.68 -2.17
C ALA A 562 -11.50 -25.79 -3.12
N ALA A 563 -11.29 -25.50 -4.38
CA ALA A 563 -10.82 -26.45 -5.38
C ALA A 563 -9.40 -26.96 -5.06
N GLN A 564 -8.48 -26.04 -4.74
CA GLN A 564 -7.13 -26.40 -4.30
C GLN A 564 -7.16 -27.27 -3.03
N PHE A 565 -8.01 -26.91 -2.07
CA PHE A 565 -8.11 -27.59 -0.79
C PHE A 565 -8.59 -29.05 -0.92
N ILE A 566 -9.67 -29.31 -1.70
CA ILE A 566 -10.17 -30.66 -1.91
C ILE A 566 -9.16 -31.55 -2.64
N LEU A 567 -8.43 -31.00 -3.62
CA LEU A 567 -7.35 -31.73 -4.30
C LEU A 567 -6.23 -32.11 -3.33
N HIS A 568 -5.84 -31.18 -2.47
CA HIS A 568 -4.81 -31.43 -1.44
C HIS A 568 -5.26 -32.50 -0.41
N VAL A 569 -6.51 -32.42 0.07
CA VAL A 569 -7.07 -33.41 0.98
C VAL A 569 -7.10 -34.80 0.31
N ASN A 570 -7.50 -34.89 -0.95
CA ASN A 570 -7.48 -36.14 -1.71
C ASN A 570 -6.08 -36.73 -1.81
N ASP A 571 -5.04 -35.93 -2.03
CA ASP A 571 -3.66 -36.42 -2.05
C ASP A 571 -3.22 -36.99 -0.71
N ARG A 572 -3.61 -36.36 0.40
CA ARG A 572 -3.36 -36.88 1.76
C ARG A 572 -4.06 -38.20 2.00
N MET A 573 -5.33 -38.31 1.63
CA MET A 573 -6.11 -39.57 1.74
C MET A 573 -5.43 -40.70 0.95
N ASN A 574 -4.97 -40.41 -0.27
CA ASN A 574 -4.30 -41.40 -1.14
C ASN A 574 -2.90 -41.76 -0.68
N SER A 575 -2.14 -40.85 -0.10
CA SER A 575 -0.81 -41.10 0.45
C SER A 575 -0.86 -42.03 1.66
N ARG A 576 -1.82 -41.83 2.56
CA ARG A 576 -2.09 -42.69 3.70
C ARG A 576 -2.52 -44.09 3.26
N SER A 577 -3.36 -44.20 2.24
CA SER A 577 -3.78 -45.46 1.63
C SER A 577 -2.60 -46.26 1.03
N LYS A 578 -1.69 -45.58 0.35
CA LYS A 578 -0.46 -46.19 -0.19
C LYS A 578 0.47 -46.65 0.92
N PHE A 579 0.63 -45.92 1.99
CA PHE A 579 1.44 -46.29 3.15
C PHE A 579 0.83 -47.52 3.86
N LEU A 580 -0.45 -47.53 4.11
CA LEU A 580 -1.14 -48.67 4.72
C LEU A 580 -1.11 -49.94 3.83
N ARG A 581 -1.18 -49.80 2.50
CA ARG A 581 -1.01 -50.90 1.57
C ARG A 581 0.43 -51.42 1.59
N ARG A 582 1.45 -50.57 1.65
CA ARG A 582 2.86 -50.96 1.75
C ARG A 582 3.17 -51.63 3.08
N SER A 583 2.64 -51.12 4.21
CA SER A 583 2.84 -51.74 5.51
C SER A 583 2.15 -53.13 5.62
N ARG A 584 1.00 -53.32 4.97
CA ARG A 584 0.38 -54.67 4.87
C ARG A 584 1.14 -55.64 4.00
N VAL A 585 1.81 -55.16 2.96
CA VAL A 585 2.63 -56.01 2.07
C VAL A 585 4.00 -56.30 2.69
N SER A 586 4.52 -55.41 3.55
CA SER A 586 5.85 -55.58 4.20
C SER A 586 5.81 -56.27 5.55
N GLY A 587 4.67 -56.70 6.08
CA GLY A 587 4.55 -57.41 7.35
C GLY A 587 5.02 -56.66 8.60
N ILE A 588 5.18 -55.33 8.52
CA ILE A 588 5.59 -54.50 9.64
C ILE A 588 4.34 -54.15 10.45
N ALA A 589 4.19 -54.72 11.65
CA ALA A 589 3.20 -54.33 12.63
C ALA A 589 3.44 -52.86 13.04
N LEU A 590 2.41 -52.01 12.96
CA LEU A 590 2.45 -50.67 13.51
C LEU A 590 2.52 -50.77 15.04
N PRO A 591 3.39 -50.00 15.72
CA PRO A 591 3.30 -49.89 17.17
C PRO A 591 1.98 -49.19 17.53
N ASP A 592 1.28 -49.74 18.51
CA ASP A 592 0.05 -49.17 19.06
C ASP A 592 0.29 -47.73 19.50
N ALA A 593 -0.60 -46.84 19.05
CA ALA A 593 -0.56 -45.45 19.42
C ALA A 593 -0.86 -45.29 20.92
N ALA A 594 0.15 -44.85 21.67
CA ALA A 594 -0.01 -44.30 23.01
C ALA A 594 -0.04 -42.74 22.92
#